data_d1eea5f0de70f062c8fa6fb338df20cb
#
_entry.id   d1eea5f0de70f062c8fa6fb338df20cb
#
_cell.length_a   1.000
_cell.length_b   1.000
_cell.length_c   1.000
_cell.angle_alpha   90.00
_cell.angle_beta   90.00
_cell.angle_gamma   90.00
#
_symmetry.space_group_name_H-M   'P 1'
#
loop_
_entity.id
_entity.type
_entity.pdbx_description
1 polymer ?
#
loop_
_entity_poly.entity_id
_entity_poly.type
_entity_poly.pdbx_seq_one_letter_code
_entity_poly.pdbx_strand_id
1 'polypeptide(L)'
;MPTQADREKALESALAQIDRQFGKGSVMRLGSDERAPVEVIPTGSIALDVALGVGGLPRGRIIEIYGPESSGKTTLTLHAIANVQRAGGIAAFIDAEHALDPEYAKKLGVDIDQLLVSQPDTGEQALEIADMLVRSGAIDLAVIDSVAALVPRAEIEGEMGDSHVGLQARLMSQALRKLTGGLNQTNTTMIFINQLREKIGVFFGSPETTAGGKALKFYASVRLDIRRIETLKDGADAVGNRTRVKVVKNKMAPPFKQAEFDILYGVGISREGSLIDFGVEHGIVKKSGSWYTYEGDQLGQGKENARNFLITNPDIAADIEQKIKVKLGIGVPRAAADEPADELAKKRTA
;
A
#
# COMPACT_ATOMS: atom_id res chain seq x y z
N MET A 1 20.64 39.63 -26.84
CA MET A 1 20.07 38.64 -25.95
C MET A 1 19.64 39.36 -24.69
N PRO A 2 18.48 39.04 -24.09
CA PRO A 2 18.04 39.67 -22.83
C PRO A 2 19.06 39.39 -21.71
N THR A 3 19.33 40.41 -20.90
CA THR A 3 20.22 40.28 -19.73
C THR A 3 19.62 39.36 -18.70
N GLN A 4 20.41 38.88 -17.74
CA GLN A 4 19.92 38.04 -16.65
C GLN A 4 18.84 38.74 -15.81
N ALA A 5 19.00 40.05 -15.57
CA ALA A 5 18.01 40.87 -14.88
C ALA A 5 16.68 41.01 -15.66
N ASP A 6 16.72 41.11 -17.01
CA ASP A 6 15.52 41.11 -17.82
C ASP A 6 14.76 39.76 -17.77
N ARG A 7 15.51 38.63 -17.70
CA ARG A 7 14.91 37.30 -17.56
C ARG A 7 14.24 37.11 -16.20
N GLU A 8 14.87 37.59 -15.13
CA GLU A 8 14.30 37.49 -13.76
C GLU A 8 13.00 38.31 -13.66
N LYS A 9 12.98 39.54 -14.15
CA LYS A 9 11.75 40.37 -14.20
C LYS A 9 10.64 39.73 -15.04
N ALA A 10 10.98 39.17 -16.19
CA ALA A 10 10.02 38.46 -17.02
C ALA A 10 9.44 37.22 -16.32
N LEU A 11 10.28 36.46 -15.59
CA LEU A 11 9.86 35.30 -14.82
C LEU A 11 8.93 35.71 -13.66
N GLU A 12 9.29 36.74 -12.88
CA GLU A 12 8.44 37.25 -11.79
C GLU A 12 7.07 37.70 -12.30
N SER A 13 7.04 38.41 -13.44
CA SER A 13 5.79 38.84 -14.08
C SER A 13 4.93 37.66 -14.52
N ALA A 14 5.56 36.59 -15.09
CA ALA A 14 4.87 35.38 -15.50
C ALA A 14 4.32 34.59 -14.29
N LEU A 15 5.09 34.47 -13.21
CA LEU A 15 4.65 33.82 -11.97
C LEU A 15 3.47 34.56 -11.33
N ALA A 16 3.54 35.91 -11.28
CA ALA A 16 2.43 36.73 -10.77
C ALA A 16 1.15 36.60 -11.61
N GLN A 17 1.29 36.44 -12.93
CA GLN A 17 0.15 36.22 -13.83
C GLN A 17 -0.45 34.81 -13.63
N ILE A 18 0.40 33.78 -13.47
CA ILE A 18 -0.02 32.40 -13.17
C ILE A 18 -0.77 32.34 -11.85
N ASP A 19 -0.23 32.97 -10.80
CA ASP A 19 -0.87 33.00 -9.47
C ASP A 19 -2.25 33.67 -9.50
N ARG A 20 -2.42 34.73 -10.33
CA ARG A 20 -3.73 35.37 -10.51
C ARG A 20 -4.73 34.52 -11.28
N GLN A 21 -4.26 33.77 -12.27
CA GLN A 21 -5.12 33.01 -13.18
C GLN A 21 -5.47 31.63 -12.61
N PHE A 22 -4.53 30.98 -11.96
CA PHE A 22 -4.63 29.57 -11.52
C PHE A 22 -4.59 29.39 -9.99
N GLY A 23 -4.37 30.45 -9.23
CA GLY A 23 -4.24 30.43 -7.79
C GLY A 23 -2.79 30.40 -7.30
N LYS A 24 -2.57 30.89 -6.07
CA LYS A 24 -1.24 30.88 -5.43
C LYS A 24 -0.72 29.46 -5.28
N GLY A 25 0.56 29.25 -5.59
CA GLY A 25 1.20 27.95 -5.48
C GLY A 25 1.05 27.04 -6.70
N SER A 26 0.43 27.54 -7.79
CA SER A 26 0.34 26.80 -9.06
C SER A 26 1.72 26.51 -9.67
N VAL A 27 2.71 27.34 -9.36
CA VAL A 27 4.13 27.13 -9.69
C VAL A 27 4.96 27.37 -8.42
N MET A 28 5.79 26.41 -8.05
CA MET A 28 6.68 26.52 -6.90
C MET A 28 8.12 26.12 -7.25
N ARG A 29 9.09 26.66 -6.54
CA ARG A 29 10.49 26.23 -6.67
C ARG A 29 10.69 24.91 -5.89
N LEU A 30 11.27 23.90 -6.53
CA LEU A 30 11.45 22.57 -5.95
C LEU A 30 12.37 22.55 -4.70
N GLY A 31 13.16 23.58 -4.48
CA GLY A 31 14.10 23.71 -3.36
C GLY A 31 13.57 24.47 -2.14
N SER A 32 12.30 24.88 -2.12
CA SER A 32 11.70 25.40 -0.88
C SER A 32 11.53 24.27 0.13
N ASP A 33 12.03 24.45 1.35
CA ASP A 33 12.18 23.43 2.40
C ASP A 33 10.88 22.83 2.99
N GLU A 34 9.74 23.15 2.43
CA GLU A 34 8.43 22.70 2.90
C GLU A 34 7.85 21.57 2.06
N ARG A 35 8.58 20.45 1.94
CA ARG A 35 7.92 19.21 1.51
C ARG A 35 7.16 18.66 2.71
N ALA A 36 5.83 18.80 2.69
CA ALA A 36 4.98 18.09 3.63
C ALA A 36 5.33 16.58 3.62
N PRO A 37 5.43 15.94 4.79
CA PRO A 37 5.66 14.50 4.85
C PRO A 37 4.57 13.78 4.05
N VAL A 38 4.95 12.72 3.35
CA VAL A 38 3.99 11.91 2.58
C VAL A 38 3.07 11.21 3.56
N GLU A 39 1.79 11.52 3.50
CA GLU A 39 0.78 10.79 4.26
C GLU A 39 0.65 9.37 3.72
N VAL A 40 0.51 8.40 4.61
CA VAL A 40 0.50 6.98 4.26
C VAL A 40 -0.60 6.21 4.99
N ILE A 41 -0.97 5.07 4.41
CA ILE A 41 -1.80 4.04 5.03
C ILE A 41 -0.86 2.89 5.42
N PRO A 42 -0.75 2.52 6.71
CA PRO A 42 0.04 1.37 7.13
C PRO A 42 -0.49 0.08 6.50
N THR A 43 0.42 -0.79 6.06
CA THR A 43 0.04 -2.05 5.40
C THR A 43 -0.39 -3.15 6.36
N GLY A 44 -0.06 -3.02 7.65
CA GLY A 44 -0.19 -4.08 8.65
C GLY A 44 1.09 -4.93 8.80
N SER A 45 2.07 -4.74 7.90
CA SER A 45 3.39 -5.36 7.98
C SER A 45 4.47 -4.28 8.08
N ILE A 46 5.16 -4.22 9.23
CA ILE A 46 6.27 -3.27 9.42
C ILE A 46 7.37 -3.50 8.37
N ALA A 47 7.58 -4.76 7.98
CA ALA A 47 8.54 -5.13 6.94
C ALA A 47 8.22 -4.45 5.61
N LEU A 48 6.95 -4.46 5.21
CA LEU A 48 6.51 -3.83 3.97
C LEU A 48 6.51 -2.30 4.08
N ASP A 49 6.10 -1.76 5.21
CA ASP A 49 6.11 -0.32 5.47
C ASP A 49 7.54 0.25 5.37
N VAL A 50 8.54 -0.48 5.89
CA VAL A 50 9.97 -0.18 5.74
C VAL A 50 10.42 -0.30 4.27
N ALA A 51 10.02 -1.36 3.58
CA ALA A 51 10.40 -1.58 2.18
C ALA A 51 9.84 -0.50 1.25
N LEU A 52 8.67 0.06 1.57
CA LEU A 52 8.06 1.19 0.86
C LEU A 52 8.83 2.51 1.06
N GLY A 53 9.64 2.63 2.10
CA GLY A 53 10.54 3.75 2.35
C GLY A 53 9.87 5.03 2.85
N VAL A 54 8.54 5.09 2.86
CA VAL A 54 7.75 6.21 3.38
C VAL A 54 6.85 5.79 4.55
N GLY A 55 6.90 4.52 4.95
CA GLY A 55 6.18 4.01 6.12
C GLY A 55 4.79 3.46 5.85
N GLY A 56 4.43 3.24 4.60
CA GLY A 56 3.14 2.68 4.19
C GLY A 56 2.78 2.96 2.74
N LEU A 57 1.54 2.70 2.39
CA LEU A 57 0.98 3.00 1.08
C LEU A 57 0.70 4.51 0.97
N PRO A 58 1.25 5.22 -0.03
CA PRO A 58 1.09 6.67 -0.13
C PRO A 58 -0.36 7.07 -0.42
N ARG A 59 -0.88 8.06 0.31
CA ARG A 59 -2.20 8.64 0.08
C ARG A 59 -2.25 9.42 -1.24
N GLY A 60 -3.45 9.54 -1.80
CA GLY A 60 -3.68 10.26 -3.05
C GLY A 60 -3.09 9.60 -4.29
N ARG A 61 -2.77 8.31 -4.24
CA ARG A 61 -2.04 7.59 -5.29
C ARG A 61 -2.73 6.30 -5.72
N ILE A 62 -2.39 5.88 -6.94
CA ILE A 62 -2.75 4.56 -7.47
C ILE A 62 -1.67 3.56 -7.10
N ILE A 63 -2.08 2.43 -6.56
CA ILE A 63 -1.24 1.30 -6.15
C ILE A 63 -1.73 0.05 -6.88
N GLU A 64 -0.83 -0.71 -7.46
CA GLU A 64 -1.13 -2.02 -8.01
C GLU A 64 -0.50 -3.11 -7.13
N ILE A 65 -1.31 -4.06 -6.68
CA ILE A 65 -0.88 -5.26 -5.96
C ILE A 65 -1.18 -6.46 -6.85
N TYR A 66 -0.16 -7.18 -7.28
CA TYR A 66 -0.33 -8.29 -8.19
C TYR A 66 0.51 -9.50 -7.79
N GLY A 67 0.09 -10.66 -8.21
CA GLY A 67 0.75 -11.93 -7.93
C GLY A 67 -0.11 -13.13 -8.29
N PRO A 68 0.41 -14.35 -8.08
CA PRO A 68 -0.34 -15.58 -8.28
C PRO A 68 -1.60 -15.63 -7.41
N GLU A 69 -2.49 -16.56 -7.72
CA GLU A 69 -3.61 -16.88 -6.85
C GLU A 69 -3.14 -17.34 -5.48
N SER A 70 -3.93 -17.06 -4.44
CA SER A 70 -3.63 -17.42 -3.04
C SER A 70 -2.28 -16.88 -2.52
N SER A 71 -1.74 -15.81 -3.10
CA SER A 71 -0.49 -15.17 -2.66
C SER A 71 -0.67 -14.18 -1.51
N GLY A 72 -1.92 -13.85 -1.11
CA GLY A 72 -2.22 -12.91 -0.02
C GLY A 72 -2.55 -11.49 -0.47
N LYS A 73 -2.89 -11.25 -1.77
CA LYS A 73 -3.26 -9.92 -2.29
C LYS A 73 -4.43 -9.31 -1.53
N THR A 74 -5.54 -10.03 -1.46
CA THR A 74 -6.77 -9.59 -0.78
C THR A 74 -6.53 -9.44 0.73
N THR A 75 -5.77 -10.35 1.36
CA THR A 75 -5.38 -10.26 2.78
C THR A 75 -4.64 -8.96 3.08
N LEU A 76 -3.60 -8.63 2.30
CA LEU A 76 -2.85 -7.39 2.45
C LEU A 76 -3.75 -6.17 2.31
N THR A 77 -4.66 -6.20 1.36
CA THR A 77 -5.59 -5.10 1.08
C THR A 77 -6.62 -4.93 2.20
N LEU A 78 -7.15 -6.03 2.75
CA LEU A 78 -8.07 -5.99 3.90
C LEU A 78 -7.40 -5.43 5.15
N HIS A 79 -6.10 -5.73 5.40
CA HIS A 79 -5.35 -5.07 6.46
C HIS A 79 -5.19 -3.56 6.24
N ALA A 80 -4.97 -3.12 5.00
CA ALA A 80 -4.93 -1.69 4.68
C ALA A 80 -6.30 -1.01 4.95
N ILE A 81 -7.41 -1.66 4.60
CA ILE A 81 -8.78 -1.20 4.91
C ILE A 81 -8.97 -1.08 6.43
N ALA A 82 -8.64 -2.14 7.19
CA ALA A 82 -8.75 -2.12 8.64
C ALA A 82 -7.93 -0.99 9.28
N ASN A 83 -6.75 -0.69 8.74
CA ASN A 83 -5.91 0.41 9.21
C ASN A 83 -6.50 1.79 8.90
N VAL A 84 -7.13 1.96 7.73
CA VAL A 84 -7.86 3.19 7.37
C VAL A 84 -9.02 3.40 8.33
N GLN A 85 -9.85 2.39 8.55
CA GLN A 85 -11.01 2.47 9.45
C GLN A 85 -10.59 2.75 10.90
N ARG A 86 -9.51 2.11 11.38
CA ARG A 86 -8.95 2.35 12.71
C ARG A 86 -8.46 3.80 12.92
N ALA A 87 -8.04 4.46 11.84
CA ALA A 87 -7.69 5.87 11.83
C ALA A 87 -8.90 6.81 11.67
N GLY A 88 -10.13 6.28 11.67
CA GLY A 88 -11.37 7.03 11.47
C GLY A 88 -11.71 7.34 10.01
N GLY A 89 -10.99 6.74 9.06
CA GLY A 89 -11.23 6.91 7.62
C GLY A 89 -12.29 5.96 7.07
N ILE A 90 -12.74 6.27 5.86
CA ILE A 90 -13.77 5.51 5.14
C ILE A 90 -13.13 4.76 3.99
N ALA A 91 -13.47 3.47 3.86
CA ALA A 91 -13.00 2.61 2.79
C ALA A 91 -14.15 2.05 1.95
N ALA A 92 -13.88 1.85 0.66
CA ALA A 92 -14.79 1.20 -0.28
C ALA A 92 -14.08 0.00 -0.95
N PHE A 93 -14.81 -1.10 -1.10
CA PHE A 93 -14.36 -2.32 -1.76
C PHE A 93 -15.27 -2.63 -2.94
N ILE A 94 -14.71 -2.58 -4.15
CA ILE A 94 -15.40 -2.91 -5.39
C ILE A 94 -15.02 -4.33 -5.75
N ASP A 95 -15.92 -5.26 -5.41
CA ASP A 95 -15.75 -6.70 -5.52
C ASP A 95 -16.24 -7.18 -6.91
N ALA A 96 -15.38 -7.04 -7.92
CA ALA A 96 -15.69 -7.48 -9.27
C ALA A 96 -15.57 -9.01 -9.45
N GLU A 97 -14.94 -9.72 -8.51
CA GLU A 97 -14.86 -11.18 -8.50
C GLU A 97 -16.02 -11.83 -7.73
N HIS A 98 -16.83 -11.04 -6.98
CA HIS A 98 -17.90 -11.54 -6.11
C HIS A 98 -17.40 -12.57 -5.09
N ALA A 99 -16.21 -12.36 -4.55
CA ALA A 99 -15.49 -13.34 -3.73
C ALA A 99 -15.10 -12.82 -2.32
N LEU A 100 -15.56 -11.63 -1.94
CA LEU A 100 -15.28 -11.07 -0.61
C LEU A 100 -16.00 -11.89 0.46
N ASP A 101 -15.22 -12.48 1.38
CA ASP A 101 -15.72 -13.16 2.57
C ASP A 101 -15.80 -12.18 3.75
N PRO A 102 -17.00 -11.80 4.20
CA PRO A 102 -17.18 -10.87 5.31
C PRO A 102 -16.61 -11.39 6.64
N GLU A 103 -16.72 -12.70 6.90
CA GLU A 103 -16.20 -13.30 8.12
C GLU A 103 -14.67 -13.27 8.15
N TYR A 104 -14.04 -13.50 7.01
CA TYR A 104 -12.59 -13.35 6.89
C TYR A 104 -12.16 -11.89 7.06
N ALA A 105 -12.86 -10.94 6.42
CA ALA A 105 -12.58 -9.51 6.56
C ALA A 105 -12.67 -9.07 8.02
N LYS A 106 -13.72 -9.50 8.74
CA LYS A 106 -13.91 -9.23 10.17
C LYS A 106 -12.77 -9.77 11.02
N LYS A 107 -12.29 -11.00 10.76
CA LYS A 107 -11.15 -11.60 11.46
C LYS A 107 -9.86 -10.80 11.27
N LEU A 108 -9.70 -10.12 10.13
CA LEU A 108 -8.56 -9.25 9.85
C LEU A 108 -8.69 -7.85 10.46
N GLY A 109 -9.80 -7.59 11.17
CA GLY A 109 -10.06 -6.33 11.87
C GLY A 109 -10.78 -5.27 11.04
N VAL A 110 -11.38 -5.68 9.91
CA VAL A 110 -12.26 -4.79 9.13
C VAL A 110 -13.60 -4.63 9.85
N ASP A 111 -14.04 -3.40 10.04
CA ASP A 111 -15.40 -3.08 10.44
C ASP A 111 -16.30 -3.26 9.21
N ILE A 112 -16.99 -4.41 9.15
CA ILE A 112 -17.83 -4.78 8.00
C ILE A 112 -19.09 -3.95 7.90
N ASP A 113 -19.56 -3.38 9.02
CA ASP A 113 -20.74 -2.52 9.05
C ASP A 113 -20.46 -1.13 8.47
N GLN A 114 -19.19 -0.70 8.48
CA GLN A 114 -18.74 0.58 7.94
C GLN A 114 -18.08 0.45 6.56
N LEU A 115 -17.81 -0.76 6.08
CA LEU A 115 -17.20 -0.97 4.78
C LEU A 115 -18.23 -0.79 3.66
N LEU A 116 -17.96 0.14 2.74
CA LEU A 116 -18.78 0.28 1.54
C LEU A 116 -18.38 -0.83 0.54
N VAL A 117 -19.34 -1.67 0.17
CA VAL A 117 -19.12 -2.76 -0.79
C VAL A 117 -20.00 -2.57 -2.02
N SER A 118 -19.41 -2.73 -3.21
CA SER A 118 -20.12 -2.74 -4.49
C SER A 118 -19.73 -3.97 -5.28
N GLN A 119 -20.71 -4.64 -5.88
CA GLN A 119 -20.54 -5.82 -6.74
C GLN A 119 -21.07 -5.49 -8.15
N PRO A 120 -20.26 -4.86 -9.00
CA PRO A 120 -20.67 -4.41 -10.32
C PRO A 120 -20.72 -5.57 -11.33
N ASP A 121 -21.65 -5.48 -12.28
CA ASP A 121 -21.80 -6.47 -13.37
C ASP A 121 -20.82 -6.24 -14.51
N THR A 122 -20.33 -5.01 -14.70
CA THR A 122 -19.44 -4.64 -15.81
C THR A 122 -18.24 -3.82 -15.34
N GLY A 123 -17.16 -3.85 -16.13
CA GLY A 123 -15.96 -3.05 -15.85
C GLY A 123 -16.24 -1.54 -15.89
N GLU A 124 -17.13 -1.07 -16.78
CA GLU A 124 -17.56 0.32 -16.85
C GLU A 124 -18.26 0.73 -15.55
N GLN A 125 -19.21 -0.07 -15.06
CA GLN A 125 -19.93 0.20 -13.82
C GLN A 125 -18.98 0.26 -12.61
N ALA A 126 -18.05 -0.69 -12.51
CA ALA A 126 -17.04 -0.71 -11.46
C ALA A 126 -16.22 0.59 -11.40
N LEU A 127 -15.72 1.03 -12.57
CA LEU A 127 -14.86 2.18 -12.68
C LEU A 127 -15.61 3.51 -12.54
N GLU A 128 -16.89 3.56 -12.96
CA GLU A 128 -17.76 4.73 -12.73
C GLU A 128 -18.11 4.89 -11.25
N ILE A 129 -18.47 3.80 -10.56
CA ILE A 129 -18.70 3.81 -9.09
C ILE A 129 -17.44 4.30 -8.37
N ALA A 130 -16.26 3.77 -8.74
CA ALA A 130 -14.99 4.22 -8.20
C ALA A 130 -14.76 5.73 -8.42
N ASP A 131 -14.98 6.24 -9.64
CA ASP A 131 -14.82 7.67 -9.97
C ASP A 131 -15.77 8.55 -9.14
N MET A 132 -17.03 8.13 -8.99
CA MET A 132 -18.02 8.86 -8.16
C MET A 132 -17.62 8.90 -6.69
N LEU A 133 -17.19 7.78 -6.13
CA LEU A 133 -16.73 7.70 -4.74
C LEU A 133 -15.49 8.57 -4.50
N VAL A 134 -14.51 8.51 -5.40
CA VAL A 134 -13.30 9.36 -5.32
C VAL A 134 -13.66 10.84 -5.39
N ARG A 135 -14.50 11.24 -6.34
CA ARG A 135 -14.91 12.65 -6.50
C ARG A 135 -15.72 13.20 -5.35
N SER A 136 -16.39 12.34 -4.59
CA SER A 136 -17.10 12.79 -3.39
C SER A 136 -16.18 13.41 -2.34
N GLY A 137 -14.88 13.03 -2.36
CA GLY A 137 -13.90 13.44 -1.36
C GLY A 137 -14.15 12.86 0.04
N ALA A 138 -15.11 11.94 0.17
CA ALA A 138 -15.51 11.38 1.45
C ALA A 138 -14.76 10.09 1.82
N ILE A 139 -14.08 9.44 0.87
CA ILE A 139 -13.39 8.18 1.10
C ILE A 139 -11.86 8.34 1.11
N ASP A 140 -11.20 7.60 1.96
CA ASP A 140 -9.74 7.57 2.10
C ASP A 140 -9.09 6.49 1.24
N LEU A 141 -9.79 5.37 1.06
CA LEU A 141 -9.31 4.20 0.34
C LEU A 141 -10.41 3.59 -0.51
N ALA A 142 -10.12 3.37 -1.79
CA ALA A 142 -10.92 2.55 -2.68
C ALA A 142 -10.11 1.34 -3.15
N VAL A 143 -10.73 0.17 -3.20
CA VAL A 143 -10.13 -1.08 -3.66
C VAL A 143 -10.93 -1.64 -4.81
N ILE A 144 -10.28 -2.11 -5.86
CA ILE A 144 -10.90 -2.93 -6.92
C ILE A 144 -10.24 -4.32 -6.89
N ASP A 145 -11.02 -5.34 -6.63
CA ASP A 145 -10.62 -6.75 -6.66
C ASP A 145 -11.47 -7.51 -7.69
N SER A 146 -10.97 -7.87 -8.83
CA SER A 146 -9.66 -7.57 -9.41
C SER A 146 -9.79 -6.94 -10.80
N VAL A 147 -8.69 -6.35 -11.30
CA VAL A 147 -8.64 -5.83 -12.69
C VAL A 147 -8.98 -6.91 -13.71
N ALA A 148 -8.59 -8.17 -13.46
CA ALA A 148 -8.88 -9.29 -14.35
C ALA A 148 -10.38 -9.54 -14.55
N ALA A 149 -11.20 -9.20 -13.55
CA ALA A 149 -12.66 -9.35 -13.58
C ALA A 149 -13.40 -8.13 -14.14
N LEU A 150 -12.70 -7.04 -14.49
CA LEU A 150 -13.31 -5.88 -15.13
C LEU A 150 -13.61 -6.16 -16.61
N VAL A 151 -14.68 -6.91 -16.87
CA VAL A 151 -15.11 -7.25 -18.23
C VAL A 151 -15.89 -6.07 -18.82
N PRO A 152 -15.50 -5.58 -20.03
CA PRO A 152 -16.26 -4.55 -20.73
C PRO A 152 -17.67 -5.01 -21.07
N ARG A 153 -18.66 -4.10 -20.98
CA ARG A 153 -20.06 -4.39 -21.30
C ARG A 153 -20.21 -5.01 -22.69
N ALA A 154 -19.53 -4.46 -23.69
CA ALA A 154 -19.59 -4.97 -25.06
C ALA A 154 -19.09 -6.42 -25.19
N GLU A 155 -18.23 -6.89 -24.30
CA GLU A 155 -17.77 -8.26 -24.25
C GLU A 155 -18.82 -9.18 -23.61
N ILE A 156 -19.55 -8.67 -22.60
CA ILE A 156 -20.64 -9.41 -21.93
C ILE A 156 -21.86 -9.56 -22.87
N GLU A 157 -22.19 -8.51 -23.63
CA GLU A 157 -23.34 -8.47 -24.54
C GLU A 157 -23.05 -9.12 -25.91
N GLY A 158 -21.77 -9.43 -26.23
CA GLY A 158 -21.34 -10.07 -27.45
C GLY A 158 -21.66 -11.57 -27.50
N GLU A 159 -21.56 -12.16 -28.67
CA GLU A 159 -21.78 -13.62 -28.86
C GLU A 159 -20.52 -14.41 -28.41
N MET A 160 -20.73 -15.66 -27.99
CA MET A 160 -19.63 -16.57 -27.66
C MET A 160 -18.74 -16.79 -28.88
N GLY A 161 -17.46 -16.38 -28.74
CA GLY A 161 -16.47 -16.50 -29.83
C GLY A 161 -16.13 -15.17 -30.51
N ASP A 162 -16.81 -14.07 -30.17
CA ASP A 162 -16.47 -12.75 -30.65
C ASP A 162 -15.09 -12.30 -30.16
N SER A 163 -14.35 -11.64 -31.05
CA SER A 163 -13.02 -11.11 -30.68
C SER A 163 -13.11 -9.69 -30.15
N HIS A 164 -12.93 -9.52 -28.85
CA HIS A 164 -12.97 -8.23 -28.16
C HIS A 164 -11.57 -7.72 -27.77
N VAL A 165 -10.59 -7.93 -28.66
CA VAL A 165 -9.18 -7.59 -28.38
C VAL A 165 -9.00 -6.12 -27.96
N GLY A 166 -8.45 -5.92 -26.77
CA GLY A 166 -8.02 -4.62 -26.28
C GLY A 166 -9.11 -3.73 -25.69
N LEU A 167 -10.37 -4.15 -25.60
CA LEU A 167 -11.45 -3.35 -24.99
C LEU A 167 -11.15 -3.06 -23.52
N GLN A 168 -10.78 -4.06 -22.73
CA GLN A 168 -10.41 -3.90 -21.32
C GLN A 168 -9.23 -2.91 -21.15
N ALA A 169 -8.21 -2.99 -22.01
CA ALA A 169 -7.07 -2.09 -21.97
C ALA A 169 -7.45 -0.63 -22.29
N ARG A 170 -8.40 -0.40 -23.21
CA ARG A 170 -8.94 0.93 -23.52
C ARG A 170 -9.75 1.48 -22.37
N LEU A 171 -10.63 0.66 -21.78
CA LEU A 171 -11.43 1.00 -20.61
C LEU A 171 -10.53 1.42 -19.43
N MET A 172 -9.53 0.61 -19.10
CA MET A 172 -8.55 0.93 -18.07
C MET A 172 -7.79 2.22 -18.36
N SER A 173 -7.35 2.45 -19.60
CA SER A 173 -6.62 3.67 -19.98
C SER A 173 -7.49 4.91 -19.82
N GLN A 174 -8.77 4.85 -20.14
CA GLN A 174 -9.73 5.94 -19.99
C GLN A 174 -10.01 6.24 -18.52
N ALA A 175 -10.30 5.20 -17.74
CA ALA A 175 -10.61 5.32 -16.32
C ALA A 175 -9.43 5.88 -15.52
N LEU A 176 -8.23 5.38 -15.72
CA LEU A 176 -7.03 5.83 -15.01
C LEU A 176 -6.71 7.30 -15.26
N ARG A 177 -6.97 7.81 -16.48
CA ARG A 177 -6.84 9.25 -16.77
C ARG A 177 -7.79 10.10 -15.97
N LYS A 178 -9.05 9.67 -15.79
CA LYS A 178 -10.04 10.38 -14.97
C LYS A 178 -9.70 10.31 -13.49
N LEU A 179 -9.42 9.10 -12.98
CA LEU A 179 -9.18 8.83 -11.56
C LEU A 179 -7.95 9.54 -11.02
N THR A 180 -6.86 9.61 -11.79
CA THR A 180 -5.58 10.17 -11.30
C THR A 180 -5.71 11.61 -10.80
N GLY A 181 -6.46 12.45 -11.51
CA GLY A 181 -6.70 13.85 -11.09
C GLY A 181 -7.51 13.94 -9.81
N GLY A 182 -8.61 13.18 -9.73
CA GLY A 182 -9.48 13.13 -8.55
C GLY A 182 -8.76 12.62 -7.30
N LEU A 183 -8.05 11.51 -7.42
CA LEU A 183 -7.32 10.89 -6.30
C LEU A 183 -6.33 11.86 -5.64
N ASN A 184 -5.58 12.62 -6.44
CA ASN A 184 -4.63 13.59 -5.92
C ASN A 184 -5.33 14.78 -5.22
N GLN A 185 -6.48 15.22 -5.74
CA GLN A 185 -7.24 16.34 -5.17
C GLN A 185 -7.94 15.97 -3.86
N THR A 186 -8.47 14.74 -3.78
CA THR A 186 -9.23 14.25 -2.62
C THR A 186 -8.36 13.51 -1.60
N ASN A 187 -7.07 13.34 -1.87
CA ASN A 187 -6.14 12.54 -1.07
C ASN A 187 -6.59 11.07 -0.88
N THR A 188 -7.45 10.59 -1.78
CA THR A 188 -7.95 9.20 -1.78
C THR A 188 -6.91 8.26 -2.37
N THR A 189 -6.62 7.17 -1.71
CA THR A 189 -5.76 6.10 -2.24
C THR A 189 -6.60 5.08 -2.99
N MET A 190 -6.09 4.59 -4.12
CA MET A 190 -6.76 3.56 -4.89
C MET A 190 -5.86 2.35 -5.09
N ILE A 191 -6.32 1.18 -4.63
CA ILE A 191 -5.64 -0.11 -4.82
C ILE A 191 -6.34 -0.89 -5.92
N PHE A 192 -5.57 -1.30 -6.92
CA PHE A 192 -5.97 -2.27 -7.92
C PHE A 192 -5.30 -3.61 -7.62
N ILE A 193 -6.09 -4.60 -7.28
CA ILE A 193 -5.63 -5.99 -7.20
C ILE A 193 -5.60 -6.54 -8.63
N ASN A 194 -4.51 -7.23 -8.99
CA ASN A 194 -4.35 -7.75 -10.33
C ASN A 194 -3.82 -9.19 -10.33
N GLN A 195 -4.14 -9.92 -11.36
CA GLN A 195 -3.69 -11.29 -11.57
C GLN A 195 -2.56 -11.33 -12.60
N LEU A 196 -1.68 -12.31 -12.45
CA LEU A 196 -0.66 -12.62 -13.44
C LEU A 196 -1.27 -13.42 -14.60
N ARG A 197 -0.80 -13.10 -15.80
CA ARG A 197 -1.09 -13.83 -17.03
C ARG A 197 0.23 -14.18 -17.69
N GLU A 198 0.28 -15.30 -18.36
CA GLU A 198 1.43 -15.69 -19.15
C GLU A 198 1.27 -15.27 -20.59
N LYS A 199 2.31 -14.70 -21.18
CA LYS A 199 2.38 -14.42 -22.61
C LYS A 199 2.91 -15.65 -23.34
N ILE A 200 2.14 -16.16 -24.26
CA ILE A 200 2.54 -17.27 -25.15
C ILE A 200 3.63 -16.77 -26.11
N GLY A 201 4.70 -17.55 -26.29
CA GLY A 201 5.73 -17.28 -27.30
C GLY A 201 6.83 -16.29 -26.88
N VAL A 202 6.97 -15.98 -25.60
CA VAL A 202 8.09 -15.16 -25.09
C VAL A 202 9.30 -16.08 -24.83
N PHE A 203 10.31 -16.00 -25.69
CA PHE A 203 11.56 -16.77 -25.54
C PHE A 203 12.62 -16.05 -24.70
N PHE A 204 12.52 -14.72 -24.55
CA PHE A 204 13.46 -13.91 -23.77
C PHE A 204 12.72 -12.96 -22.82
N GLY A 205 13.22 -12.85 -21.56
CA GLY A 205 12.60 -12.03 -20.53
C GLY A 205 11.52 -12.78 -19.75
N SER A 206 10.78 -12.05 -18.87
CA SER A 206 9.68 -12.66 -18.11
C SER A 206 8.43 -12.82 -18.99
N PRO A 207 7.85 -14.02 -19.10
CA PRO A 207 6.60 -14.24 -19.78
C PRO A 207 5.41 -13.65 -19.01
N GLU A 208 5.58 -13.38 -17.70
CA GLU A 208 4.51 -12.89 -16.85
C GLU A 208 4.10 -11.45 -17.18
N THR A 209 2.81 -11.21 -17.21
CA THR A 209 2.21 -9.89 -17.39
C THR A 209 0.96 -9.77 -16.52
N THR A 210 0.50 -8.55 -16.25
CA THR A 210 -0.74 -8.30 -15.51
C THR A 210 -1.89 -8.07 -16.50
N ALA A 211 -3.15 -8.37 -16.07
CA ALA A 211 -4.34 -8.09 -16.85
C ALA A 211 -4.59 -6.57 -17.02
N GLY A 212 -5.50 -6.17 -17.94
CA GLY A 212 -5.89 -4.77 -18.13
C GLY A 212 -4.91 -3.91 -18.95
N GLY A 213 -3.94 -4.53 -19.64
CA GLY A 213 -3.00 -3.82 -20.52
C GLY A 213 -1.86 -3.12 -19.79
N LYS A 214 -1.29 -2.08 -20.44
CA LYS A 214 -0.08 -1.40 -19.92
C LYS A 214 -0.39 -0.15 -19.10
N ALA A 215 -1.60 0.41 -19.16
CA ALA A 215 -1.92 1.71 -18.58
C ALA A 215 -1.65 1.74 -17.06
N LEU A 216 -2.12 0.74 -16.32
CA LEU A 216 -1.95 0.67 -14.87
C LEU A 216 -0.47 0.68 -14.47
N LYS A 217 0.41 0.04 -15.24
CA LYS A 217 1.87 0.06 -14.99
C LYS A 217 2.46 1.47 -15.04
N PHE A 218 1.91 2.36 -15.86
CA PHE A 218 2.35 3.76 -15.96
C PHE A 218 1.73 4.65 -14.89
N TYR A 219 0.42 4.50 -14.66
CA TYR A 219 -0.33 5.34 -13.71
C TYR A 219 -0.03 5.01 -12.26
N ALA A 220 0.19 3.75 -11.91
CA ALA A 220 0.53 3.36 -10.54
C ALA A 220 1.80 4.06 -10.04
N SER A 221 1.73 4.63 -8.84
CA SER A 221 2.87 5.21 -8.12
C SER A 221 3.67 4.15 -7.41
N VAL A 222 3.01 3.09 -6.94
CA VAL A 222 3.61 1.92 -6.29
C VAL A 222 3.07 0.67 -6.97
N ARG A 223 3.95 -0.31 -7.21
CA ARG A 223 3.58 -1.64 -7.69
C ARG A 223 4.24 -2.70 -6.82
N LEU A 224 3.44 -3.61 -6.32
CA LEU A 224 3.84 -4.69 -5.41
C LEU A 224 3.62 -6.04 -6.06
N ASP A 225 4.69 -6.82 -6.21
CA ASP A 225 4.66 -8.23 -6.61
C ASP A 225 4.64 -9.07 -5.33
N ILE A 226 3.52 -9.73 -5.05
CA ILE A 226 3.34 -10.55 -3.85
C ILE A 226 3.34 -12.03 -4.19
N ARG A 227 4.17 -12.82 -3.48
CA ARG A 227 4.34 -14.26 -3.72
C ARG A 227 4.44 -15.03 -2.43
N ARG A 228 3.76 -16.17 -2.37
CA ARG A 228 3.99 -17.18 -1.36
C ARG A 228 5.32 -17.87 -1.65
N ILE A 229 6.19 -17.97 -0.64
CA ILE A 229 7.50 -18.61 -0.75
C ILE A 229 7.61 -19.90 0.05
N GLU A 230 6.85 -20.01 1.14
CA GLU A 230 6.88 -21.18 2.01
C GLU A 230 5.52 -21.39 2.69
N THR A 231 5.18 -22.63 2.98
CA THR A 231 4.02 -22.98 3.83
C THR A 231 4.49 -23.16 5.26
N LEU A 232 3.92 -22.40 6.19
CA LEU A 232 4.17 -22.52 7.62
C LEU A 232 3.38 -23.70 8.19
N LYS A 233 4.03 -24.53 8.98
CA LYS A 233 3.43 -25.73 9.58
C LYS A 233 3.60 -25.72 11.08
N ASP A 234 2.58 -26.22 11.79
CA ASP A 234 2.64 -26.58 13.19
C ASP A 234 2.40 -28.11 13.27
N GLY A 235 3.48 -28.86 13.52
CA GLY A 235 3.46 -30.31 13.36
C GLY A 235 3.18 -30.73 11.92
N ALA A 236 2.05 -31.43 11.69
CA ALA A 236 1.61 -31.86 10.37
C ALA A 236 0.70 -30.83 9.65
N ASP A 237 0.12 -29.88 10.40
CA ASP A 237 -0.90 -28.98 9.91
C ASP A 237 -0.29 -27.70 9.31
N ALA A 238 -0.83 -27.27 8.17
CA ALA A 238 -0.49 -26.00 7.57
C ALA A 238 -1.24 -24.87 8.30
N VAL A 239 -0.50 -23.97 8.95
CA VAL A 239 -1.07 -22.87 9.76
C VAL A 239 -0.98 -21.50 9.09
N GLY A 240 -0.23 -21.39 8.00
CA GLY A 240 -0.05 -20.14 7.29
C GLY A 240 0.92 -20.23 6.12
N ASN A 241 1.27 -19.08 5.59
CA ASN A 241 2.25 -18.96 4.51
C ASN A 241 3.24 -17.85 4.82
N ARG A 242 4.51 -18.09 4.53
CA ARG A 242 5.51 -17.04 4.40
C ARG A 242 5.38 -16.39 3.04
N THR A 243 5.24 -15.08 3.04
CA THR A 243 4.95 -14.29 1.86
C THR A 243 6.08 -13.29 1.63
N ARG A 244 6.49 -13.14 0.38
CA ARG A 244 7.45 -12.13 -0.06
C ARG A 244 6.73 -11.10 -0.92
N VAL A 245 6.94 -9.83 -0.62
CA VAL A 245 6.49 -8.70 -1.44
C VAL A 245 7.70 -7.94 -1.97
N LYS A 246 7.77 -7.82 -3.29
CA LYS A 246 8.78 -7.01 -3.97
C LYS A 246 8.17 -5.69 -4.43
N VAL A 247 8.77 -4.58 -4.04
CA VAL A 247 8.41 -3.24 -4.50
C VAL A 247 9.03 -3.02 -5.87
N VAL A 248 8.31 -3.35 -6.94
CA VAL A 248 8.85 -3.31 -8.31
C VAL A 248 8.79 -1.92 -8.94
N LYS A 249 7.96 -1.04 -8.41
CA LYS A 249 7.89 0.38 -8.77
C LYS A 249 7.54 1.20 -7.54
N ASN A 250 8.22 2.31 -7.37
CA ASN A 250 7.93 3.27 -6.31
C ASN A 250 8.34 4.67 -6.78
N LYS A 251 7.39 5.60 -6.81
CA LYS A 251 7.63 7.02 -7.16
C LYS A 251 7.94 7.87 -5.91
N MET A 252 7.77 7.32 -4.70
CA MET A 252 7.92 8.04 -3.43
C MET A 252 9.29 7.81 -2.80
N ALA A 253 9.91 6.64 -3.05
CA ALA A 253 11.21 6.24 -2.51
C ALA A 253 11.92 5.29 -3.50
N PRO A 254 13.21 4.95 -3.31
CA PRO A 254 13.91 4.00 -4.17
C PRO A 254 13.19 2.64 -4.22
N PRO A 255 12.90 2.10 -5.42
CA PRO A 255 12.23 0.82 -5.60
C PRO A 255 13.17 -0.38 -5.38
N PHE A 256 12.63 -1.58 -5.63
CA PHE A 256 13.28 -2.89 -5.62
C PHE A 256 13.64 -3.46 -4.25
N LYS A 257 13.23 -2.82 -3.17
CA LYS A 257 13.26 -3.43 -1.84
C LYS A 257 12.27 -4.59 -1.76
N GLN A 258 12.55 -5.52 -0.86
CA GLN A 258 11.70 -6.67 -0.59
C GLN A 258 11.33 -6.71 0.88
N ALA A 259 10.15 -7.24 1.17
CA ALA A 259 9.67 -7.53 2.52
C ALA A 259 9.21 -8.97 2.59
N GLU A 260 9.49 -9.63 3.68
CA GLU A 260 8.96 -10.96 3.99
C GLU A 260 8.20 -10.91 5.31
N PHE A 261 7.06 -11.55 5.34
CA PHE A 261 6.22 -11.67 6.53
C PHE A 261 5.33 -12.89 6.45
N ASP A 262 4.82 -13.30 7.60
CA ASP A 262 3.96 -14.46 7.73
C ASP A 262 2.49 -14.03 7.65
N ILE A 263 1.71 -14.75 6.84
CA ILE A 263 0.24 -14.68 6.80
C ILE A 263 -0.29 -15.96 7.43
N LEU A 264 -0.97 -15.84 8.57
CA LEU A 264 -1.56 -16.94 9.29
C LEU A 264 -3.01 -17.13 8.88
N TYR A 265 -3.45 -18.38 8.73
CA TYR A 265 -4.82 -18.68 8.33
C TYR A 265 -5.81 -18.22 9.40
N GLY A 266 -6.84 -17.49 8.98
CA GLY A 266 -7.86 -16.94 9.87
C GLY A 266 -7.43 -15.77 10.74
N VAL A 267 -6.15 -15.37 10.70
CA VAL A 267 -5.59 -14.25 11.49
C VAL A 267 -5.04 -13.14 10.60
N GLY A 268 -4.51 -13.50 9.42
CA GLY A 268 -3.88 -12.57 8.49
C GLY A 268 -2.39 -12.33 8.77
N ILE A 269 -1.92 -11.13 8.49
CA ILE A 269 -0.51 -10.76 8.64
C ILE A 269 -0.11 -10.80 10.13
N SER A 270 0.93 -11.57 10.44
CA SER A 270 1.51 -11.66 11.78
C SER A 270 2.33 -10.39 12.08
N ARG A 271 1.68 -9.37 12.64
CA ARG A 271 2.33 -8.10 13.02
C ARG A 271 3.39 -8.32 14.08
N GLU A 272 3.05 -9.02 15.14
CA GLU A 272 3.94 -9.26 16.28
C GLU A 272 5.14 -10.13 15.89
N GLY A 273 4.93 -11.13 15.01
CA GLY A 273 6.01 -11.93 14.43
C GLY A 273 7.01 -11.08 13.64
N SER A 274 6.49 -10.11 12.87
CA SER A 274 7.33 -9.16 12.11
C SER A 274 8.08 -8.19 13.04
N LEU A 275 7.45 -7.72 14.13
CA LEU A 275 8.09 -6.84 15.12
C LEU A 275 9.26 -7.55 15.81
N ILE A 276 9.15 -8.85 16.09
CA ILE A 276 10.23 -9.65 16.68
C ILE A 276 11.39 -9.76 15.69
N ASP A 277 11.13 -10.15 14.43
CA ASP A 277 12.16 -10.32 13.41
C ASP A 277 12.93 -9.01 13.19
N PHE A 278 12.20 -7.89 12.96
CA PHE A 278 12.81 -6.58 12.78
C PHE A 278 13.45 -6.04 14.04
N GLY A 279 12.84 -6.28 15.20
CA GLY A 279 13.41 -5.90 16.49
C GLY A 279 14.77 -6.57 16.73
N VAL A 280 14.92 -7.84 16.36
CA VAL A 280 16.20 -8.56 16.44
C VAL A 280 17.19 -8.04 15.42
N GLU A 281 16.78 -7.89 14.15
CA GLU A 281 17.64 -7.39 13.07
C GLU A 281 18.24 -6.01 13.40
N HIS A 282 17.43 -5.17 14.03
CA HIS A 282 17.86 -3.80 14.38
C HIS A 282 18.35 -3.66 15.82
N GLY A 283 18.54 -4.76 16.57
CA GLY A 283 19.10 -4.76 17.93
C GLY A 283 18.22 -4.08 18.99
N ILE A 284 16.91 -3.95 18.73
CA ILE A 284 15.90 -3.46 19.67
C ILE A 284 15.44 -4.60 20.57
N VAL A 285 15.14 -5.75 19.97
CA VAL A 285 14.90 -7.00 20.67
C VAL A 285 16.19 -7.82 20.69
N LYS A 286 16.58 -8.34 21.84
CA LYS A 286 17.77 -9.19 21.96
C LYS A 286 17.35 -10.65 21.84
N LYS A 287 18.11 -11.43 21.03
CA LYS A 287 17.96 -12.87 20.92
C LYS A 287 19.23 -13.55 21.49
N SER A 288 19.06 -14.40 22.49
CA SER A 288 20.11 -15.21 23.08
C SER A 288 19.69 -16.67 23.08
N GLY A 289 20.28 -17.46 22.17
CA GLY A 289 19.83 -18.81 21.90
C GLY A 289 18.37 -18.82 21.42
N SER A 290 17.49 -19.49 22.14
CA SER A 290 16.05 -19.51 21.87
C SER A 290 15.25 -18.42 22.59
N TRP A 291 15.89 -17.62 23.47
CA TRP A 291 15.22 -16.61 24.26
C TRP A 291 15.20 -15.23 23.57
N TYR A 292 14.04 -14.58 23.66
CA TYR A 292 13.84 -13.21 23.22
C TYR A 292 13.63 -12.30 24.41
N THR A 293 14.33 -11.16 24.46
CA THR A 293 14.24 -10.18 25.56
C THR A 293 14.12 -8.77 25.01
N TYR A 294 13.40 -7.93 25.74
CA TYR A 294 13.22 -6.51 25.44
C TYR A 294 13.37 -5.71 26.72
N GLU A 295 14.29 -4.73 26.75
CA GLU A 295 14.60 -3.86 27.90
C GLU A 295 14.84 -4.59 29.25
N GLY A 296 15.28 -5.83 29.19
CA GLY A 296 15.53 -6.69 30.34
C GLY A 296 14.42 -7.70 30.63
N ASP A 297 13.23 -7.50 30.11
CA ASP A 297 12.12 -8.41 30.27
C ASP A 297 12.17 -9.54 29.24
N GLN A 298 11.81 -10.76 29.68
CA GLN A 298 11.73 -11.93 28.82
C GLN A 298 10.40 -11.93 28.05
N LEU A 299 10.47 -11.86 26.72
CA LEU A 299 9.29 -12.01 25.85
C LEU A 299 8.87 -13.47 25.69
N GLY A 300 9.84 -14.42 25.77
CA GLY A 300 9.55 -15.85 25.70
C GLY A 300 10.67 -16.67 25.07
N GLN A 301 10.56 -17.99 25.25
CA GLN A 301 11.43 -18.96 24.60
C GLN A 301 10.78 -19.42 23.28
N GLY A 302 11.48 -19.19 22.17
CA GLY A 302 10.98 -19.42 20.82
C GLY A 302 10.15 -18.23 20.30
N LYS A 303 10.08 -18.11 18.96
CA LYS A 303 9.39 -16.99 18.28
C LYS A 303 7.88 -16.98 18.59
N GLU A 304 7.24 -18.15 18.65
CA GLU A 304 5.81 -18.26 18.91
C GLU A 304 5.42 -17.74 20.31
N ASN A 305 6.19 -18.09 21.34
CA ASN A 305 5.94 -17.60 22.70
C ASN A 305 6.17 -16.08 22.79
N ALA A 306 7.22 -15.57 22.16
CA ALA A 306 7.47 -14.14 22.10
C ALA A 306 6.37 -13.39 21.33
N ARG A 307 5.86 -13.96 20.24
CA ARG A 307 4.70 -13.42 19.49
C ARG A 307 3.45 -13.36 20.37
N ASN A 308 3.12 -14.46 21.05
CA ASN A 308 1.95 -14.54 21.93
C ASN A 308 2.07 -13.55 23.10
N PHE A 309 3.28 -13.35 23.63
CA PHE A 309 3.53 -12.33 24.62
C PHE A 309 3.21 -10.92 24.10
N LEU A 310 3.65 -10.57 22.88
CA LEU A 310 3.36 -9.25 22.29
C LEU A 310 1.87 -9.07 21.97
N ILE A 311 1.15 -10.13 21.61
CA ILE A 311 -0.31 -10.10 21.42
C ILE A 311 -1.02 -9.72 22.74
N THR A 312 -0.58 -10.29 23.86
CA THR A 312 -1.15 -10.03 25.19
C THR A 312 -0.65 -8.72 25.82
N ASN A 313 0.43 -8.14 25.28
CA ASN A 313 1.04 -6.90 25.77
C ASN A 313 1.17 -5.88 24.61
N PRO A 314 0.06 -5.31 24.15
CA PRO A 314 0.03 -4.42 22.98
C PRO A 314 0.85 -3.14 23.16
N ASP A 315 1.02 -2.67 24.39
CA ASP A 315 1.83 -1.48 24.72
C ASP A 315 3.31 -1.72 24.41
N ILE A 316 3.83 -2.92 24.78
CA ILE A 316 5.20 -3.31 24.48
C ILE A 316 5.39 -3.48 22.97
N ALA A 317 4.41 -4.09 22.29
CA ALA A 317 4.43 -4.22 20.84
C ALA A 317 4.47 -2.84 20.15
N ALA A 318 3.69 -1.87 20.62
CA ALA A 318 3.66 -0.51 20.10
C ALA A 318 4.98 0.24 20.34
N ASP A 319 5.60 0.06 21.51
CA ASP A 319 6.90 0.67 21.83
C ASP A 319 8.03 0.11 20.95
N ILE A 320 8.08 -1.22 20.78
CA ILE A 320 9.02 -1.86 19.84
C ILE A 320 8.82 -1.31 18.42
N GLU A 321 7.58 -1.22 17.94
CA GLU A 321 7.27 -0.68 16.61
C GLU A 321 7.74 0.76 16.46
N GLN A 322 7.48 1.60 17.46
CA GLN A 322 7.89 3.00 17.45
C GLN A 322 9.42 3.13 17.41
N LYS A 323 10.15 2.35 18.19
CA LYS A 323 11.62 2.34 18.19
C LYS A 323 12.19 1.87 16.85
N ILE A 324 11.56 0.88 16.21
CA ILE A 324 11.92 0.44 14.85
C ILE A 324 11.73 1.61 13.86
N LYS A 325 10.56 2.27 13.89
CA LYS A 325 10.25 3.40 13.00
C LYS A 325 11.23 4.56 13.17
N VAL A 326 11.50 4.95 14.41
CA VAL A 326 12.48 6.02 14.72
C VAL A 326 13.86 5.66 14.20
N LYS A 327 14.34 4.45 14.50
CA LYS A 327 15.67 3.99 14.06
C LYS A 327 15.83 3.97 12.55
N LEU A 328 14.74 3.72 11.82
CA LEU A 328 14.73 3.66 10.36
C LEU A 328 14.31 4.98 9.69
N GLY A 329 14.01 6.02 10.48
CA GLY A 329 13.57 7.32 9.97
C GLY A 329 12.22 7.28 9.25
N ILE A 330 11.33 6.36 9.62
CA ILE A 330 10.04 6.14 8.97
C ILE A 330 8.95 6.85 9.76
N GLY A 331 8.15 7.68 9.08
CA GLY A 331 7.02 8.39 9.71
C GLY A 331 7.44 9.45 10.74
N VAL A 332 8.72 9.79 10.81
CA VAL A 332 9.25 10.86 11.64
C VAL A 332 9.50 12.07 10.76
N PRO A 333 9.10 13.30 11.13
CA PRO A 333 9.50 14.51 10.41
C PRO A 333 11.03 14.56 10.30
N ARG A 334 11.54 14.90 9.12
CA ARG A 334 12.99 14.87 8.81
C ARG A 334 13.85 15.68 9.77
N ALA A 335 13.29 16.71 10.42
CA ALA A 335 13.94 17.51 11.46
C ALA A 335 14.26 16.72 12.75
N ALA A 336 13.52 15.62 13.02
CA ALA A 336 13.76 14.78 14.21
C ALA A 336 14.66 13.57 13.93
N ALA A 337 14.92 13.27 12.65
CA ALA A 337 15.79 12.15 12.24
C ALA A 337 17.28 12.48 12.39
N ASP A 338 17.64 13.77 12.44
CA ASP A 338 19.03 14.24 12.62
C ASP A 338 19.38 14.51 14.09
N GLU A 339 18.44 14.43 15.04
CA GLU A 339 18.72 14.51 16.46
C GLU A 339 19.12 13.12 17.03
N PRO A 340 20.21 13.02 17.80
CA PRO A 340 20.59 11.77 18.47
C PRO A 340 19.45 11.30 19.38
N ALA A 341 19.18 10.00 19.38
CA ALA A 341 18.07 9.36 20.12
C ALA A 341 18.02 9.75 21.64
N ASP A 342 19.16 10.13 22.22
CA ASP A 342 19.30 10.59 23.61
C ASP A 342 18.67 11.98 23.89
N GLU A 343 18.54 12.86 22.89
CA GLU A 343 17.92 14.19 23.10
C GLU A 343 16.38 14.15 23.01
N LEU A 344 15.83 13.25 22.19
CA LEU A 344 14.39 13.04 22.10
C LEU A 344 13.79 12.47 23.39
N ALA A 345 14.54 11.64 24.12
CA ALA A 345 14.14 11.11 25.42
C ALA A 345 14.09 12.18 26.50
N LYS A 346 15.00 13.16 26.47
CA LYS A 346 15.06 14.27 27.47
C LYS A 346 13.96 15.31 27.32
N LYS A 347 13.43 15.53 26.10
CA LYS A 347 12.33 16.50 25.86
C LYS A 347 10.95 15.98 26.26
N ARG A 348 10.80 14.68 26.58
CA ARG A 348 9.54 14.06 27.03
C ARG A 348 9.39 13.97 28.55
N THR A 349 10.44 14.26 29.31
CA THR A 349 10.47 14.23 30.79
C THR A 349 10.52 15.61 31.43
N ALA A 350 10.45 16.69 30.65
CA ALA A 350 10.31 18.07 31.07
C ALA A 350 8.93 18.59 30.61
#